data_b60f95da11dfb7d64bbfd80cd4c087c7
#
_entry.id   b60f95da11dfb7d64bbfd80cd4c087c7
#
_cell.length_a   1.000
_cell.length_b   1.000
_cell.length_c   1.000
_cell.angle_alpha   90.00
_cell.angle_beta   90.00
_cell.angle_gamma   90.00
#
_symmetry.space_group_name_H-M   'P 1'
#
loop_
_entity.id
_entity.type
_entity.pdbx_description
1 polymer ?
#
loop_
_entity_poly.entity_id
_entity_poly.type
_entity_poly.pdbx_seq_one_letter_code
_entity_poly.pdbx_strand_id
1 'polypeptide(L)'
;VPATFTLDGVTCNMDSGGGTGGGTGGSTGGDTGGGTGGDTGGGTGGGGGGDTGNRVDNPYVGAKVYVNPEWSAKAAAEPGGSRISNQPTAVWLDRIAAINGVNGGMGLRDHLDEALKQKGSGELVVQLVIYDLPGRDCAALASNGELGPNDIDKYKSQYIDPIAAILSDPKYAGLRVSTVIEPDSLPNLVTNAGGTPTSTDACVTMKSNGNYEKGVSYALDKLGAIPNVYNYIDAGHHGWLGWDSNLGPAVQEFAKVATSNGASVNDVAGFIVNTANYSPVKEPNFKITDTVSGQTVRQSKWVDWNQYVDEQSFAQAMRDKLVAAGFNSGIGMLIDTSRDGWGGSARPTGPGPQTSVDDYVNGSRIDRRIHAGNWCNQSGAGLGQRPTAAPAAGIDAYVWVKPPGESDGASSAVPNDEGKGFDRMCDPTYGGNARNGNNPTGALPNAPLAGHWFSAQFQQLMQNAYPPLS
;
A
#
# COMPACT_ATOMS: atom_id res chain seq x y z
N VAL A 1 29.26 15.25 10.48
CA VAL A 1 28.96 13.89 9.95
C VAL A 1 27.47 13.85 9.71
N PRO A 2 27.01 13.66 8.46
CA PRO A 2 25.58 13.57 8.20
C PRO A 2 25.00 12.38 9.00
N ALA A 3 23.99 12.63 9.79
CA ALA A 3 23.27 11.57 10.47
C ALA A 3 22.28 10.95 9.49
N THR A 4 22.40 9.65 9.30
CA THR A 4 21.48 8.87 8.48
C THR A 4 20.58 8.08 9.41
N PHE A 5 19.26 8.22 9.30
CA PHE A 5 18.37 7.32 9.99
C PHE A 5 17.37 6.69 9.05
N THR A 6 16.73 5.69 9.56
CA THR A 6 15.84 4.86 8.81
C THR A 6 14.51 4.75 9.53
N LEU A 7 13.46 5.05 8.82
CA LEU A 7 12.09 4.90 9.21
C LEU A 7 11.47 3.77 8.41
N ASP A 8 11.02 2.74 9.08
CA ASP A 8 10.25 1.65 8.47
C ASP A 8 10.89 1.11 7.18
N GLY A 9 12.19 0.86 7.25
CA GLY A 9 12.99 0.47 6.09
C GLY A 9 13.48 1.61 5.20
N VAL A 10 13.17 2.86 5.53
CA VAL A 10 13.59 4.04 4.76
C VAL A 10 14.89 4.62 5.33
N THR A 11 15.83 4.93 4.46
CA THR A 11 17.04 5.65 4.83
C THR A 11 16.84 7.15 4.62
N CYS A 12 16.87 7.90 5.71
CA CYS A 12 16.84 9.36 5.66
C CYS A 12 18.26 9.90 5.78
N ASN A 13 18.69 10.63 4.78
CA ASN A 13 19.92 11.40 4.86
C ASN A 13 19.58 12.79 5.37
N MET A 14 20.10 13.18 6.52
CA MET A 14 20.13 14.58 6.89
C MET A 14 21.25 15.25 6.11
N ASP A 15 20.91 15.92 5.03
CA ASP A 15 21.82 16.88 4.44
C ASP A 15 21.97 18.05 5.39
N SER A 16 23.12 18.11 6.03
CA SER A 16 23.56 19.36 6.64
C SER A 16 23.77 20.35 5.51
N GLY A 17 22.76 21.17 5.27
CA GLY A 17 22.82 22.21 4.26
C GLY A 17 23.99 23.14 4.50
N GLY A 18 25.02 22.99 3.74
CA GLY A 18 26.09 23.94 3.53
C GLY A 18 25.97 24.45 2.11
N GLY A 19 25.24 25.52 1.96
CA GLY A 19 25.19 26.22 0.68
C GLY A 19 26.46 26.96 0.42
N THR A 20 26.95 26.89 -0.78
CA THR A 20 27.64 27.97 -1.53
C THR A 20 27.50 27.54 -2.98
N GLY A 21 26.82 28.18 -3.83
CA GLY A 21 27.04 29.55 -4.33
C GLY A 21 27.66 29.54 -5.70
N GLY A 22 26.96 30.07 -6.68
CA GLY A 22 27.54 30.62 -7.90
C GLY A 22 27.50 29.66 -9.11
N GLY A 23 26.94 29.99 -10.17
CA GLY A 23 26.78 31.15 -10.93
C GLY A 23 26.46 30.84 -12.38
N THR A 24 25.61 31.62 -12.89
CA THR A 24 25.56 32.28 -14.19
C THR A 24 25.59 31.53 -15.50
N GLY A 25 24.61 31.87 -16.26
CA GLY A 25 24.66 32.04 -17.70
C GLY A 25 23.75 31.09 -18.45
N GLY A 26 22.70 31.47 -19.01
CA GLY A 26 22.43 32.56 -19.90
C GLY A 26 22.03 32.00 -21.22
N SER A 27 20.83 32.32 -21.57
CA SER A 27 20.45 32.94 -22.82
C SER A 27 19.81 32.13 -23.93
N THR A 28 18.59 32.50 -24.15
CA THR A 28 17.95 32.84 -25.44
C THR A 28 17.67 31.66 -26.37
N GLY A 29 16.47 31.52 -26.75
CA GLY A 29 15.61 32.22 -27.59
C GLY A 29 14.82 31.29 -28.45
N GLY A 30 13.58 31.45 -28.55
CA GLY A 30 12.80 31.91 -29.68
C GLY A 30 12.32 30.72 -30.51
N ASP A 31 11.17 30.55 -30.70
CA ASP A 31 10.02 31.23 -31.29
C ASP A 31 9.26 30.28 -32.25
N THR A 32 7.96 30.29 -32.11
CA THR A 32 6.91 30.26 -33.15
C THR A 32 6.62 28.99 -33.97
N GLY A 33 5.35 28.73 -33.97
CA GLY A 33 4.55 28.21 -35.09
C GLY A 33 3.93 26.85 -34.85
N GLY A 34 2.67 26.65 -34.57
CA GLY A 34 1.54 27.05 -35.37
C GLY A 34 1.19 25.93 -36.38
N GLY A 35 0.08 25.23 -36.18
CA GLY A 35 -0.39 24.39 -37.24
C GLY A 35 -1.45 23.37 -36.82
N THR A 36 -2.62 23.75 -37.04
CA THR A 36 -3.93 23.11 -37.06
C THR A 36 -4.05 21.84 -37.93
N GLY A 37 -5.01 21.00 -37.49
CA GLY A 37 -5.76 20.10 -38.40
C GLY A 37 -5.39 18.65 -38.24
N GLY A 38 -6.29 17.78 -37.91
CA GLY A 38 -7.48 17.42 -38.53
C GLY A 38 -7.52 15.91 -38.77
N ASP A 39 -8.35 15.26 -38.08
CA ASP A 39 -9.32 14.27 -38.46
C ASP A 39 -8.95 12.98 -39.22
N THR A 40 -9.65 11.93 -38.75
CA THR A 40 -10.24 10.79 -39.50
C THR A 40 -9.42 9.52 -39.73
N GLY A 41 -10.09 8.44 -39.32
CA GLY A 41 -10.03 7.14 -39.96
C GLY A 41 -9.55 6.03 -39.02
N GLY A 42 -10.34 5.18 -38.48
CA GLY A 42 -11.24 4.22 -39.11
C GLY A 42 -10.47 2.93 -39.43
N GLY A 43 -10.60 1.91 -38.59
CA GLY A 43 -10.03 0.60 -38.92
C GLY A 43 -10.70 -0.48 -38.06
N THR A 44 -11.71 -1.07 -38.63
CA THR A 44 -12.45 -2.25 -38.19
C THR A 44 -11.57 -3.49 -38.17
N GLY A 45 -11.67 -4.29 -37.13
CA GLY A 45 -11.22 -5.67 -37.13
C GLY A 45 -11.90 -6.41 -35.99
N GLY A 46 -12.98 -7.09 -36.34
CA GLY A 46 -13.83 -7.82 -35.43
C GLY A 46 -13.26 -9.18 -35.02
N GLY A 47 -13.77 -9.68 -33.95
CA GLY A 47 -13.66 -11.10 -33.58
C GLY A 47 -14.09 -11.40 -32.17
N GLY A 48 -15.32 -11.88 -32.01
CA GLY A 48 -15.67 -12.83 -30.97
C GLY A 48 -16.13 -12.30 -29.61
N GLY A 49 -17.39 -12.09 -29.51
CA GLY A 49 -18.26 -11.73 -28.45
C GLY A 49 -18.13 -12.50 -27.13
N GLY A 50 -17.92 -11.76 -26.11
CA GLY A 50 -18.39 -11.87 -24.77
C GLY A 50 -18.57 -10.44 -24.34
N ASP A 51 -19.63 -10.15 -23.65
CA ASP A 51 -19.92 -8.84 -23.11
C ASP A 51 -18.83 -8.42 -22.12
N THR A 52 -17.69 -8.01 -22.65
CA THR A 52 -16.62 -7.39 -21.91
C THR A 52 -17.09 -5.97 -21.64
N GLY A 53 -17.72 -5.76 -20.49
CA GLY A 53 -18.03 -4.42 -20.01
C GLY A 53 -16.85 -3.51 -20.30
N ASN A 54 -17.11 -2.36 -20.92
CA ASN A 54 -16.07 -1.43 -21.32
C ASN A 54 -15.12 -1.17 -20.16
N ARG A 55 -13.82 -1.43 -20.37
CA ARG A 55 -12.78 -1.08 -19.41
C ARG A 55 -12.79 0.42 -19.17
N VAL A 56 -12.75 0.83 -17.91
CA VAL A 56 -12.80 2.22 -17.45
C VAL A 56 -11.51 2.57 -16.73
N ASP A 57 -11.18 3.85 -16.60
CA ASP A 57 -9.96 4.26 -15.92
C ASP A 57 -10.05 3.98 -14.40
N ASN A 58 -11.19 4.31 -13.79
CA ASN A 58 -11.43 4.05 -12.36
C ASN A 58 -12.53 2.99 -12.18
N PRO A 59 -12.16 1.75 -11.83
CA PRO A 59 -13.13 0.66 -11.71
C PRO A 59 -14.11 0.81 -10.53
N TYR A 60 -13.83 1.68 -9.58
CA TYR A 60 -14.65 1.87 -8.39
C TYR A 60 -15.85 2.79 -8.62
N VAL A 61 -15.77 3.71 -9.59
CA VAL A 61 -16.85 4.65 -9.85
C VAL A 61 -18.09 3.93 -10.37
N GLY A 62 -19.23 4.17 -9.73
CA GLY A 62 -20.50 3.55 -10.09
C GLY A 62 -20.60 2.05 -9.77
N ALA A 63 -19.68 1.52 -8.99
CA ALA A 63 -19.63 0.11 -8.64
C ALA A 63 -19.81 -0.09 -7.13
N LYS A 64 -20.46 -1.19 -6.76
CA LYS A 64 -20.36 -1.76 -5.41
C LYS A 64 -19.00 -2.44 -5.27
N VAL A 65 -18.55 -2.64 -4.04
CA VAL A 65 -17.34 -3.41 -3.74
C VAL A 65 -17.74 -4.65 -2.96
N TYR A 66 -17.18 -5.78 -3.35
CA TYR A 66 -17.45 -7.09 -2.78
C TYR A 66 -17.15 -7.13 -1.28
N VAL A 67 -18.14 -7.61 -0.51
CA VAL A 67 -18.00 -7.84 0.93
C VAL A 67 -17.61 -9.31 1.15
N ASN A 68 -16.42 -9.53 1.70
CA ASN A 68 -15.94 -10.86 2.03
C ASN A 68 -16.78 -11.44 3.18
N PRO A 69 -17.57 -12.52 2.97
CA PRO A 69 -18.43 -13.07 4.00
C PRO A 69 -17.67 -13.68 5.18
N GLU A 70 -16.45 -14.15 4.98
CA GLU A 70 -15.64 -14.69 6.07
C GLU A 70 -15.21 -13.60 7.04
N TRP A 71 -14.70 -12.46 6.52
CA TRP A 71 -14.40 -11.32 7.37
C TRP A 71 -15.66 -10.73 8.00
N SER A 72 -16.71 -10.57 7.20
CA SER A 72 -18.00 -10.04 7.67
C SER A 72 -18.55 -10.82 8.87
N ALA A 73 -18.47 -12.14 8.83
CA ALA A 73 -18.90 -13.00 9.93
C ALA A 73 -18.06 -12.79 11.20
N LYS A 74 -16.75 -12.68 11.07
CA LYS A 74 -15.85 -12.38 12.20
C LYS A 74 -16.13 -11.02 12.82
N ALA A 75 -16.31 -10.01 11.99
CA ALA A 75 -16.64 -8.66 12.44
C ALA A 75 -18.00 -8.63 13.15
N ALA A 76 -19.02 -9.25 12.55
CA ALA A 76 -20.37 -9.31 13.14
C ALA A 76 -20.43 -10.07 14.47
N ALA A 77 -19.55 -11.04 14.68
CA ALA A 77 -19.45 -11.78 15.93
C ALA A 77 -18.84 -10.96 17.08
N GLU A 78 -18.14 -9.88 16.77
CA GLU A 78 -17.59 -8.98 17.78
C GLU A 78 -18.67 -8.05 18.33
N PRO A 79 -18.66 -7.75 19.64
CA PRO A 79 -19.56 -6.74 20.22
C PRO A 79 -19.45 -5.40 19.46
N GLY A 80 -20.58 -4.92 18.94
CA GLY A 80 -20.63 -3.67 18.15
C GLY A 80 -20.11 -3.78 16.72
N GLY A 81 -19.60 -4.95 16.30
CA GLY A 81 -18.99 -5.13 15.00
C GLY A 81 -19.97 -5.12 13.82
N SER A 82 -21.26 -5.33 14.07
CA SER A 82 -22.30 -5.24 13.05
C SER A 82 -22.37 -3.86 12.39
N ARG A 83 -21.86 -2.82 13.03
CA ARG A 83 -21.79 -1.47 12.49
C ARG A 83 -20.88 -1.33 11.28
N ILE A 84 -19.92 -2.27 11.13
CA ILE A 84 -18.94 -2.25 10.03
C ILE A 84 -18.83 -3.59 9.29
N SER A 85 -19.57 -4.61 9.67
CA SER A 85 -19.43 -5.95 9.10
C SER A 85 -19.80 -6.04 7.61
N ASN A 86 -20.49 -5.05 7.07
CA ASN A 86 -20.84 -4.96 5.66
C ASN A 86 -19.86 -4.12 4.83
N GLN A 87 -18.76 -3.67 5.43
CA GLN A 87 -17.73 -2.94 4.67
C GLN A 87 -16.90 -3.90 3.80
N PRO A 88 -16.53 -3.46 2.61
CA PRO A 88 -15.72 -4.28 1.72
C PRO A 88 -14.25 -4.30 2.16
N THR A 89 -13.72 -5.48 2.40
CA THR A 89 -12.29 -5.71 2.64
C THR A 89 -11.71 -6.56 1.52
N ALA A 90 -10.40 -6.47 1.29
CA ALA A 90 -9.75 -7.26 0.25
C ALA A 90 -9.59 -8.73 0.68
N VAL A 91 -9.56 -9.60 -0.32
CA VAL A 91 -9.22 -11.02 -0.17
C VAL A 91 -7.73 -11.19 -0.40
N TRP A 92 -7.01 -11.69 0.58
CA TRP A 92 -5.57 -11.93 0.49
C TRP A 92 -5.29 -13.34 0.01
N LEU A 93 -4.61 -13.48 -1.12
CA LEU A 93 -4.10 -14.74 -1.63
C LEU A 93 -2.62 -14.84 -1.18
N ASP A 94 -2.42 -15.16 0.09
CA ASP A 94 -1.11 -15.09 0.76
C ASP A 94 -0.29 -16.38 0.68
N ARG A 95 -0.80 -17.38 -0.04
CA ARG A 95 -0.13 -18.64 -0.32
C ARG A 95 -0.83 -19.39 -1.45
N ILE A 96 -0.15 -20.36 -2.01
CA ILE A 96 -0.71 -21.19 -3.11
C ILE A 96 -2.02 -21.87 -2.67
N ALA A 97 -2.05 -22.43 -1.45
CA ALA A 97 -3.25 -23.09 -0.94
C ALA A 97 -4.48 -22.18 -0.83
N ALA A 98 -4.28 -20.88 -0.68
CA ALA A 98 -5.38 -19.91 -0.59
C ALA A 98 -6.21 -19.84 -1.89
N ILE A 99 -5.64 -20.21 -3.03
CA ILE A 99 -6.35 -20.25 -4.31
C ILE A 99 -7.56 -21.19 -4.24
N ASN A 100 -7.41 -22.35 -3.61
CA ASN A 100 -8.47 -23.36 -3.46
C ASN A 100 -9.15 -23.33 -2.09
N GLY A 101 -8.67 -22.50 -1.16
CA GLY A 101 -9.16 -22.40 0.20
C GLY A 101 -8.30 -23.18 1.20
N VAL A 102 -8.15 -22.58 2.39
CA VAL A 102 -7.35 -23.15 3.50
C VAL A 102 -8.27 -23.52 4.64
N ASN A 103 -8.07 -24.73 5.22
CA ASN A 103 -8.81 -25.20 6.38
C ASN A 103 -10.35 -25.13 6.23
N GLY A 104 -10.86 -25.48 5.06
CA GLY A 104 -12.29 -25.39 4.76
C GLY A 104 -12.82 -24.00 4.47
N GLY A 105 -11.95 -22.99 4.43
CA GLY A 105 -12.29 -21.62 4.04
C GLY A 105 -12.52 -21.47 2.53
N MET A 106 -12.98 -20.29 2.14
CA MET A 106 -13.28 -19.96 0.75
C MET A 106 -12.00 -19.84 -0.06
N GLY A 107 -12.00 -20.42 -1.26
CA GLY A 107 -11.00 -20.19 -2.28
C GLY A 107 -11.38 -19.06 -3.22
N LEU A 108 -10.52 -18.78 -4.22
CA LEU A 108 -10.75 -17.69 -5.17
C LEU A 108 -12.08 -17.84 -5.93
N ARG A 109 -12.38 -19.04 -6.45
CA ARG A 109 -13.67 -19.27 -7.14
C ARG A 109 -14.88 -19.07 -6.22
N ASP A 110 -14.77 -19.47 -4.97
CA ASP A 110 -15.85 -19.29 -4.00
C ASP A 110 -16.13 -17.79 -3.80
N HIS A 111 -15.09 -16.97 -3.66
CA HIS A 111 -15.23 -15.52 -3.55
C HIS A 111 -15.81 -14.91 -4.82
N LEU A 112 -15.36 -15.32 -6.00
CA LEU A 112 -15.88 -14.80 -7.27
C LEU A 112 -17.34 -15.20 -7.49
N ASP A 113 -17.72 -16.42 -7.14
CA ASP A 113 -19.12 -16.89 -7.20
C ASP A 113 -20.00 -16.09 -6.25
N GLU A 114 -19.54 -15.84 -5.02
CA GLU A 114 -20.24 -14.98 -4.07
C GLU A 114 -20.34 -13.53 -4.57
N ALA A 115 -19.31 -13.04 -5.20
CA ALA A 115 -19.31 -11.71 -5.81
C ALA A 115 -20.37 -11.59 -6.92
N LEU A 116 -20.55 -12.61 -7.74
CA LEU A 116 -21.62 -12.64 -8.73
C LEU A 116 -23.01 -12.55 -8.09
N LYS A 117 -23.20 -13.17 -6.93
CA LYS A 117 -24.46 -13.06 -6.18
C LYS A 117 -24.68 -11.64 -5.64
N GLN A 118 -23.63 -11.03 -5.10
CA GLN A 118 -23.69 -9.66 -4.55
C GLN A 118 -23.88 -8.60 -5.65
N LYS A 119 -23.36 -8.87 -6.84
CA LYS A 119 -23.37 -7.93 -7.97
C LYS A 119 -24.78 -7.49 -8.36
N GLY A 120 -25.69 -8.45 -8.51
CA GLY A 120 -27.01 -8.17 -9.06
C GLY A 120 -26.91 -7.60 -10.48
N SER A 121 -27.64 -6.52 -10.75
CA SER A 121 -27.68 -5.88 -12.07
C SER A 121 -26.65 -4.74 -12.27
N GLY A 122 -25.97 -4.33 -11.19
CA GLY A 122 -24.98 -3.23 -11.23
C GLY A 122 -23.56 -3.73 -11.47
N GLU A 123 -22.59 -2.81 -11.37
CA GLU A 123 -21.18 -3.14 -11.41
C GLU A 123 -20.68 -3.49 -10.00
N LEU A 124 -19.71 -4.39 -9.92
CA LEU A 124 -19.09 -4.78 -8.66
C LEU A 124 -17.60 -5.03 -8.84
N VAL A 125 -16.82 -4.47 -7.91
CA VAL A 125 -15.37 -4.67 -7.81
C VAL A 125 -15.06 -5.74 -6.77
N VAL A 126 -14.26 -6.72 -7.13
CA VAL A 126 -13.62 -7.67 -6.19
C VAL A 126 -12.18 -7.22 -5.99
N GLN A 127 -11.75 -7.10 -4.74
CA GLN A 127 -10.38 -6.71 -4.40
C GLN A 127 -9.58 -7.94 -3.97
N LEU A 128 -8.49 -8.21 -4.68
CA LEU A 128 -7.58 -9.33 -4.41
C LEU A 128 -6.19 -8.78 -4.10
N VAL A 129 -5.54 -9.32 -3.08
CA VAL A 129 -4.13 -9.05 -2.82
C VAL A 129 -3.30 -10.22 -3.32
N ILE A 130 -2.42 -9.97 -4.26
CA ILE A 130 -1.44 -10.93 -4.78
C ILE A 130 -0.21 -10.81 -3.91
N TYR A 131 0.09 -11.87 -3.13
CA TYR A 131 1.04 -11.76 -2.03
C TYR A 131 1.73 -13.09 -1.73
N ASP A 132 2.61 -13.53 -2.62
CA ASP A 132 3.35 -14.79 -2.44
C ASP A 132 4.70 -14.81 -3.16
N LEU A 133 5.36 -13.65 -3.30
CA LEU A 133 6.67 -13.57 -3.95
C LEU A 133 7.71 -14.52 -3.32
N PRO A 134 8.64 -15.03 -4.11
CA PRO A 134 9.84 -15.68 -3.56
C PRO A 134 10.54 -14.77 -2.56
N GLY A 135 10.90 -15.29 -1.39
CA GLY A 135 11.56 -14.52 -0.35
C GLY A 135 10.74 -13.32 0.15
N ARG A 136 9.41 -13.45 0.18
CA ARG A 136 8.48 -12.41 0.57
C ARG A 136 8.84 -11.75 1.88
N ASP A 137 8.64 -10.44 1.97
CA ASP A 137 8.91 -9.61 3.14
C ASP A 137 10.34 -9.74 3.63
N CYS A 138 11.27 -9.45 2.75
CA CYS A 138 12.69 -9.55 3.04
C CYS A 138 13.17 -8.65 4.20
N ALA A 139 12.38 -7.65 4.60
CA ALA A 139 12.68 -6.75 5.71
C ALA A 139 11.79 -6.96 6.94
N ALA A 140 10.82 -7.89 6.91
CA ALA A 140 9.86 -8.12 8.00
C ALA A 140 9.60 -9.61 8.22
N LEU A 141 10.06 -10.15 9.34
CA LEU A 141 9.98 -11.60 9.62
C LEU A 141 8.55 -12.09 9.89
N ALA A 142 7.69 -11.22 10.41
CA ALA A 142 6.33 -11.59 10.83
C ALA A 142 5.44 -12.08 9.68
N SER A 143 5.72 -11.66 8.46
CA SER A 143 4.92 -11.93 7.27
C SER A 143 5.70 -12.64 6.16
N ASN A 144 6.80 -13.31 6.50
CA ASN A 144 7.52 -14.17 5.55
C ASN A 144 6.57 -15.19 4.91
N GLY A 145 6.84 -15.52 3.64
CA GLY A 145 6.01 -16.43 2.84
C GLY A 145 6.55 -17.84 2.77
N GLU A 146 5.84 -18.66 2.00
CA GLU A 146 6.16 -20.09 1.82
C GLU A 146 7.26 -20.33 0.79
N LEU A 147 7.44 -19.40 -0.18
CA LEU A 147 8.40 -19.58 -1.25
C LEU A 147 9.79 -19.08 -0.85
N GLY A 148 10.79 -19.90 -1.09
CA GLY A 148 12.18 -19.50 -0.91
C GLY A 148 12.62 -18.48 -1.95
N PRO A 149 13.81 -17.85 -1.76
CA PRO A 149 14.27 -16.76 -2.62
C PRO A 149 14.47 -17.15 -4.10
N ASN A 150 14.65 -18.43 -4.40
CA ASN A 150 14.87 -18.92 -5.76
C ASN A 150 13.63 -19.58 -6.39
N ASP A 151 12.48 -19.55 -5.72
CA ASP A 151 11.27 -20.26 -6.15
C ASP A 151 10.42 -19.48 -7.16
N ILE A 152 11.05 -18.73 -8.06
CA ILE A 152 10.34 -17.95 -9.07
C ILE A 152 9.50 -18.82 -10.01
N ASP A 153 9.96 -20.03 -10.34
CA ASP A 153 9.22 -20.93 -11.22
C ASP A 153 7.93 -21.43 -10.54
N LYS A 154 7.97 -21.69 -9.24
CA LYS A 154 6.75 -22.01 -8.47
C LYS A 154 5.78 -20.84 -8.40
N TYR A 155 6.29 -19.63 -8.17
CA TYR A 155 5.49 -18.42 -8.18
C TYR A 155 4.72 -18.27 -9.50
N LYS A 156 5.40 -18.48 -10.61
CA LYS A 156 4.78 -18.41 -11.94
C LYS A 156 3.77 -19.52 -12.17
N SER A 157 4.17 -20.79 -12.03
CA SER A 157 3.37 -21.94 -12.46
C SER A 157 2.32 -22.38 -11.44
N GLN A 158 2.58 -22.21 -10.16
CA GLN A 158 1.70 -22.71 -9.10
C GLN A 158 0.88 -21.60 -8.41
N TYR A 159 1.22 -20.34 -8.64
CA TYR A 159 0.51 -19.21 -8.02
C TYR A 159 -0.13 -18.29 -9.07
N ILE A 160 0.65 -17.58 -9.87
CA ILE A 160 0.10 -16.61 -10.84
C ILE A 160 -0.70 -17.30 -11.93
N ASP A 161 -0.19 -18.37 -12.55
CA ASP A 161 -0.89 -19.04 -13.65
C ASP A 161 -2.25 -19.60 -13.24
N PRO A 162 -2.40 -20.30 -12.08
CA PRO A 162 -3.73 -20.72 -11.64
C PRO A 162 -4.69 -19.56 -11.33
N ILE A 163 -4.19 -18.47 -10.73
CA ILE A 163 -5.00 -17.27 -10.47
C ILE A 163 -5.47 -16.67 -11.81
N ALA A 164 -4.57 -16.49 -12.76
CA ALA A 164 -4.89 -15.95 -14.08
C ALA A 164 -5.92 -16.83 -14.82
N ALA A 165 -5.78 -18.15 -14.74
CA ALA A 165 -6.72 -19.09 -15.33
C ALA A 165 -8.13 -18.94 -14.76
N ILE A 166 -8.24 -18.80 -13.44
CA ILE A 166 -9.54 -18.60 -12.77
C ILE A 166 -10.14 -17.25 -13.17
N LEU A 167 -9.37 -16.17 -13.12
CA LEU A 167 -9.85 -14.82 -13.46
C LEU A 167 -10.22 -14.69 -14.95
N SER A 168 -9.64 -15.52 -15.80
CA SER A 168 -9.94 -15.57 -17.25
C SER A 168 -11.20 -16.38 -17.58
N ASP A 169 -11.79 -17.07 -16.60
CA ASP A 169 -13.02 -17.83 -16.84
C ASP A 169 -14.13 -16.85 -17.28
N PRO A 170 -14.78 -17.09 -18.44
CA PRO A 170 -15.84 -16.21 -18.95
C PRO A 170 -16.98 -15.98 -17.96
N LYS A 171 -17.20 -16.91 -17.02
CA LYS A 171 -18.17 -16.76 -15.94
C LYS A 171 -17.98 -15.47 -15.13
N TYR A 172 -16.74 -15.02 -15.01
CA TYR A 172 -16.38 -13.86 -14.16
C TYR A 172 -16.13 -12.58 -14.97
N ALA A 173 -16.33 -12.62 -16.28
CA ALA A 173 -16.05 -11.47 -17.15
C ALA A 173 -16.85 -10.21 -16.80
N GLY A 174 -18.02 -10.37 -16.18
CA GLY A 174 -18.84 -9.23 -15.73
C GLY A 174 -18.42 -8.60 -14.42
N LEU A 175 -17.45 -9.17 -13.71
CA LEU A 175 -16.87 -8.59 -12.51
C LEU A 175 -15.73 -7.64 -12.88
N ARG A 176 -15.52 -6.60 -12.08
CA ARG A 176 -14.27 -5.83 -12.08
C ARG A 176 -13.38 -6.39 -10.98
N VAL A 177 -12.14 -6.77 -11.32
CA VAL A 177 -11.19 -7.35 -10.36
C VAL A 177 -10.05 -6.36 -10.16
N SER A 178 -9.99 -5.77 -8.98
CA SER A 178 -8.89 -4.89 -8.55
C SER A 178 -7.86 -5.73 -7.82
N THR A 179 -6.64 -5.78 -8.33
CA THR A 179 -5.54 -6.52 -7.70
C THR A 179 -4.56 -5.56 -7.07
N VAL A 180 -4.14 -5.85 -5.85
CA VAL A 180 -2.98 -5.23 -5.21
C VAL A 180 -1.79 -6.14 -5.48
N ILE A 181 -0.80 -5.63 -6.17
CA ILE A 181 0.35 -6.42 -6.62
C ILE A 181 1.48 -6.30 -5.61
N GLU A 182 1.69 -7.35 -4.88
CA GLU A 182 2.82 -7.66 -4.03
C GLU A 182 3.22 -6.53 -3.06
N PRO A 183 2.44 -6.37 -1.97
CA PRO A 183 2.80 -5.46 -0.89
C PRO A 183 4.23 -5.69 -0.37
N ASP A 184 4.92 -4.59 -0.03
CA ASP A 184 6.25 -4.58 0.57
C ASP A 184 7.32 -5.28 -0.28
N SER A 185 7.28 -5.13 -1.59
CA SER A 185 8.21 -5.78 -2.52
C SER A 185 9.24 -4.80 -3.11
N LEU A 186 8.89 -4.12 -4.18
CA LEU A 186 9.82 -3.28 -4.93
C LEU A 186 10.43 -2.14 -4.11
N PRO A 187 9.70 -1.47 -3.20
CA PRO A 187 10.30 -0.45 -2.35
C PRO A 187 11.45 -0.97 -1.49
N ASN A 188 11.40 -2.23 -1.04
CA ASN A 188 12.50 -2.84 -0.29
C ASN A 188 13.78 -2.97 -1.11
N LEU A 189 13.69 -3.15 -2.41
CA LEU A 189 14.86 -3.18 -3.29
C LEU A 189 15.55 -1.83 -3.40
N VAL A 190 14.79 -0.75 -3.23
CA VAL A 190 15.32 0.62 -3.26
C VAL A 190 16.01 0.98 -1.96
N THR A 191 15.42 0.66 -0.81
CA THR A 191 15.86 1.19 0.49
C THR A 191 16.59 0.17 1.37
N ASN A 192 16.38 -1.13 1.17
CA ASN A 192 16.83 -2.16 2.12
C ASN A 192 17.74 -3.21 1.52
N ALA A 193 18.18 -3.04 0.29
CA ALA A 193 18.95 -4.03 -0.46
C ALA A 193 20.43 -3.61 -0.68
N GLY A 194 21.08 -3.16 0.36
CA GLY A 194 22.50 -2.82 0.39
C GLY A 194 22.78 -1.33 0.53
N GLY A 195 23.91 -1.01 1.13
CA GLY A 195 24.41 0.36 1.25
C GLY A 195 23.67 1.25 2.26
N THR A 196 22.77 0.71 3.04
CA THR A 196 21.97 1.46 4.02
C THR A 196 22.00 0.79 5.40
N PRO A 197 21.79 1.52 6.50
CA PRO A 197 21.73 0.93 7.84
C PRO A 197 20.56 -0.06 8.03
N THR A 198 19.56 -0.04 7.15
CA THR A 198 18.39 -0.93 7.19
C THR A 198 18.47 -2.08 6.22
N SER A 199 19.55 -2.17 5.48
CA SER A 199 19.79 -3.31 4.58
C SER A 199 19.70 -4.63 5.33
N THR A 200 19.00 -5.59 4.72
CA THR A 200 18.96 -6.97 5.17
C THR A 200 19.61 -7.86 4.13
N ASP A 201 20.21 -8.98 4.58
CA ASP A 201 20.80 -9.97 3.67
C ASP A 201 19.72 -10.57 2.76
N ALA A 202 18.50 -10.75 3.27
CA ALA A 202 17.37 -11.24 2.49
C ALA A 202 17.02 -10.30 1.34
N CYS A 203 16.95 -8.98 1.58
CA CYS A 203 16.66 -8.00 0.53
C CYS A 203 17.82 -7.90 -0.49
N VAL A 204 19.06 -7.98 -0.03
CA VAL A 204 20.22 -8.04 -0.93
C VAL A 204 20.11 -9.26 -1.86
N THR A 205 19.74 -10.42 -1.33
CA THR A 205 19.51 -11.62 -2.12
C THR A 205 18.42 -11.42 -3.17
N MET A 206 17.30 -10.83 -2.79
CA MET A 206 16.17 -10.61 -3.72
C MET A 206 16.50 -9.59 -4.81
N LYS A 207 17.31 -8.58 -4.50
CA LYS A 207 17.83 -7.66 -5.51
C LYS A 207 18.81 -8.35 -6.46
N SER A 208 19.71 -9.16 -5.92
CA SER A 208 20.75 -9.85 -6.72
C SER A 208 20.17 -10.88 -7.68
N ASN A 209 19.18 -11.68 -7.24
CA ASN A 209 18.57 -12.70 -8.08
C ASN A 209 17.48 -12.14 -9.02
N GLY A 210 17.01 -10.92 -8.78
CA GLY A 210 15.98 -10.27 -9.59
C GLY A 210 14.59 -10.88 -9.45
N ASN A 211 14.31 -11.71 -8.46
CA ASN A 211 13.07 -12.49 -8.42
C ASN A 211 11.87 -11.67 -7.94
N TYR A 212 12.04 -10.57 -7.20
CA TYR A 212 10.95 -9.61 -6.96
C TYR A 212 10.54 -8.93 -8.27
N GLU A 213 11.50 -8.43 -9.01
CA GLU A 213 11.25 -7.75 -10.28
C GLU A 213 10.59 -8.69 -11.30
N LYS A 214 11.13 -9.90 -11.45
CA LYS A 214 10.60 -10.93 -12.37
C LYS A 214 9.18 -11.35 -11.97
N GLY A 215 8.92 -11.53 -10.67
CA GLY A 215 7.63 -11.93 -10.16
C GLY A 215 6.55 -10.88 -10.39
N VAL A 216 6.86 -9.61 -10.07
CA VAL A 216 5.92 -8.50 -10.29
C VAL A 216 5.66 -8.31 -11.78
N SER A 217 6.70 -8.29 -12.62
CA SER A 217 6.52 -8.20 -14.07
C SER A 217 5.64 -9.33 -14.63
N TYR A 218 5.85 -10.56 -14.16
CA TYR A 218 5.06 -11.72 -14.57
C TYR A 218 3.58 -11.58 -14.17
N ALA A 219 3.33 -11.15 -12.92
CA ALA A 219 1.97 -10.89 -12.45
C ALA A 219 1.28 -9.81 -13.28
N LEU A 220 1.97 -8.72 -13.58
CA LEU A 220 1.45 -7.63 -14.40
C LEU A 220 1.09 -8.13 -15.81
N ASP A 221 2.00 -8.86 -16.47
CA ASP A 221 1.78 -9.39 -17.81
C ASP A 221 0.58 -10.34 -17.84
N LYS A 222 0.55 -11.33 -16.96
CA LYS A 222 -0.50 -12.38 -16.99
C LYS A 222 -1.85 -11.86 -16.53
N LEU A 223 -1.90 -11.07 -15.47
CA LEU A 223 -3.15 -10.52 -14.96
C LEU A 223 -3.62 -9.33 -15.79
N GLY A 224 -2.69 -8.50 -16.26
CA GLY A 224 -3.01 -7.35 -17.12
C GLY A 224 -3.55 -7.71 -18.50
N ALA A 225 -3.31 -8.93 -18.97
CA ALA A 225 -3.90 -9.46 -20.19
C ALA A 225 -5.39 -9.77 -20.07
N ILE A 226 -5.93 -9.82 -18.85
CA ILE A 226 -7.35 -10.13 -18.60
C ILE A 226 -8.14 -8.82 -18.59
N PRO A 227 -9.12 -8.64 -19.49
CA PRO A 227 -9.72 -7.32 -19.74
C PRO A 227 -10.41 -6.66 -18.54
N ASN A 228 -10.93 -7.44 -17.60
CA ASN A 228 -11.63 -6.93 -16.41
C ASN A 228 -10.76 -6.90 -15.15
N VAL A 229 -9.45 -7.09 -15.27
CA VAL A 229 -8.49 -7.01 -14.16
C VAL A 229 -7.79 -5.65 -14.19
N TYR A 230 -7.70 -5.02 -13.04
CA TYR A 230 -7.12 -3.70 -12.79
C TYR A 230 -5.99 -3.85 -11.77
N ASN A 231 -4.74 -3.84 -12.23
CA ASN A 231 -3.56 -4.03 -11.39
C ASN A 231 -3.13 -2.71 -10.75
N TYR A 232 -3.03 -2.71 -9.42
CA TYR A 232 -2.46 -1.62 -8.62
C TYR A 232 -1.18 -2.12 -7.95
N ILE A 233 -0.05 -1.57 -8.35
CA ILE A 233 1.25 -1.94 -7.78
C ILE A 233 1.39 -1.31 -6.39
N ASP A 234 1.87 -2.08 -5.41
CA ASP A 234 2.18 -1.54 -4.10
C ASP A 234 3.31 -0.51 -4.17
N ALA A 235 3.09 0.66 -3.62
CA ALA A 235 4.00 1.80 -3.64
C ALA A 235 4.36 2.31 -2.23
N GLY A 236 4.36 1.43 -1.25
CA GLY A 236 4.74 1.78 0.11
C GLY A 236 3.83 2.84 0.75
N HIS A 237 4.42 3.80 1.43
CA HIS A 237 3.70 4.90 2.08
C HIS A 237 4.61 6.13 2.22
N HIS A 238 4.05 7.28 2.65
CA HIS A 238 4.82 8.52 2.73
C HIS A 238 5.99 8.41 3.70
N GLY A 239 5.81 7.71 4.83
CA GLY A 239 6.87 7.49 5.81
C GLY A 239 7.96 6.51 5.34
N TRP A 240 7.86 6.01 4.13
CA TRP A 240 8.84 5.16 3.48
C TRP A 240 9.45 5.83 2.24
N LEU A 241 8.62 6.27 1.32
CA LEU A 241 9.06 6.79 0.02
C LEU A 241 8.91 8.30 -0.14
N GLY A 242 8.54 9.02 0.93
CA GLY A 242 8.26 10.46 0.85
C GLY A 242 9.50 11.35 0.73
N TRP A 243 10.69 10.83 0.94
CA TRP A 243 11.94 11.56 0.71
C TRP A 243 12.36 11.46 -0.75
N ASP A 244 12.86 12.55 -1.31
CA ASP A 244 13.26 12.58 -2.72
C ASP A 244 14.30 11.51 -3.06
N SER A 245 15.21 11.22 -2.14
CA SER A 245 16.22 10.17 -2.28
C SER A 245 15.63 8.74 -2.39
N ASN A 246 14.41 8.54 -1.94
CA ASN A 246 13.69 7.28 -2.05
C ASN A 246 12.66 7.30 -3.19
N LEU A 247 11.94 8.40 -3.35
CA LEU A 247 10.83 8.50 -4.29
C LEU A 247 11.29 8.41 -5.75
N GLY A 248 12.33 9.15 -6.11
CA GLY A 248 12.89 9.10 -7.46
C GLY A 248 13.32 7.70 -7.88
N PRO A 249 14.20 7.03 -7.12
CA PRO A 249 14.59 5.65 -7.39
C PRO A 249 13.41 4.67 -7.39
N ALA A 250 12.42 4.85 -6.52
CA ALA A 250 11.23 3.98 -6.51
C ALA A 250 10.41 4.12 -7.79
N VAL A 251 10.17 5.34 -8.26
CA VAL A 251 9.47 5.58 -9.53
C VAL A 251 10.20 4.94 -10.70
N GLN A 252 11.53 5.02 -10.74
CA GLN A 252 12.34 4.37 -11.76
C GLN A 252 12.25 2.85 -11.69
N GLU A 253 12.24 2.29 -10.48
CA GLU A 253 12.07 0.85 -10.28
C GLU A 253 10.71 0.37 -10.76
N PHE A 254 9.64 1.08 -10.45
CA PHE A 254 8.29 0.78 -10.95
C PHE A 254 8.23 0.81 -12.49
N ALA A 255 8.81 1.82 -13.09
CA ALA A 255 8.86 1.96 -14.55
C ALA A 255 9.66 0.82 -15.21
N LYS A 256 10.80 0.45 -14.63
CA LYS A 256 11.61 -0.68 -15.09
C LYS A 256 10.82 -1.98 -15.06
N VAL A 257 10.16 -2.28 -13.95
CA VAL A 257 9.41 -3.53 -13.76
C VAL A 257 8.19 -3.59 -14.66
N ALA A 258 7.48 -2.49 -14.84
CA ALA A 258 6.31 -2.41 -15.69
C ALA A 258 6.62 -2.47 -17.19
N THR A 259 7.89 -2.40 -17.59
CA THR A 259 8.34 -2.45 -18.98
C THR A 259 9.34 -3.59 -19.25
N SER A 260 9.41 -4.56 -18.36
CA SER A 260 10.35 -5.69 -18.42
C SER A 260 9.59 -7.01 -18.46
N ASN A 261 10.26 -8.06 -18.95
CA ASN A 261 9.77 -9.46 -18.88
C ASN A 261 8.32 -9.64 -19.40
N GLY A 262 7.98 -8.98 -20.49
CA GLY A 262 6.65 -9.07 -21.11
C GLY A 262 5.60 -8.09 -20.56
N ALA A 263 5.87 -7.42 -19.44
CA ALA A 263 4.98 -6.41 -18.90
C ALA A 263 5.02 -5.10 -19.71
N SER A 264 3.90 -4.39 -19.67
CA SER A 264 3.70 -3.10 -20.33
C SER A 264 3.02 -2.14 -19.34
N VAL A 265 3.21 -0.85 -19.53
CA VAL A 265 2.49 0.17 -18.75
C VAL A 265 0.96 0.04 -18.90
N ASN A 266 0.49 -0.58 -19.97
CA ASN A 266 -0.93 -0.88 -20.16
C ASN A 266 -1.47 -1.96 -19.21
N ASP A 267 -0.59 -2.73 -18.56
CA ASP A 267 -0.95 -3.70 -17.54
C ASP A 267 -1.21 -3.08 -16.17
N VAL A 268 -1.00 -1.76 -16.03
CA VAL A 268 -1.05 -1.03 -14.77
C VAL A 268 -2.22 -0.05 -14.77
N ALA A 269 -3.20 -0.30 -13.90
CA ALA A 269 -4.31 0.64 -13.67
C ALA A 269 -3.91 1.75 -12.69
N GLY A 270 -2.98 1.49 -11.81
CA GLY A 270 -2.50 2.45 -10.83
C GLY A 270 -1.57 1.85 -9.79
N PHE A 271 -1.50 2.54 -8.67
CA PHE A 271 -0.65 2.18 -7.54
C PHE A 271 -1.45 2.32 -6.25
N ILE A 272 -1.02 1.60 -5.23
CA ILE A 272 -1.64 1.69 -3.90
C ILE A 272 -0.60 2.11 -2.87
N VAL A 273 -1.01 2.97 -1.94
CA VAL A 273 -0.19 3.40 -0.82
C VAL A 273 -0.85 3.05 0.50
N ASN A 274 -0.04 2.99 1.55
CA ASN A 274 -0.47 2.72 2.93
C ASN A 274 -1.07 1.33 3.15
N THR A 275 -0.81 0.38 2.28
CA THR A 275 -1.30 -1.00 2.45
C THR A 275 -0.85 -1.55 3.79
N ALA A 276 -1.82 -1.95 4.63
CA ALA A 276 -1.59 -2.53 5.95
C ALA A 276 -0.79 -1.62 6.91
N ASN A 277 -0.73 -0.33 6.66
CA ASN A 277 -0.06 0.66 7.51
C ASN A 277 -1.08 1.56 8.24
N TYR A 278 -0.60 2.60 8.90
CA TYR A 278 -1.36 3.41 9.87
C TYR A 278 -1.29 4.92 9.59
N SER A 279 -0.65 5.34 8.52
CA SER A 279 -0.48 6.76 8.19
C SER A 279 -1.81 7.42 7.84
N PRO A 280 -2.07 8.66 8.30
CA PRO A 280 -3.33 9.34 8.01
C PRO A 280 -3.46 9.72 6.55
N VAL A 281 -4.70 9.75 6.07
CA VAL A 281 -5.01 10.30 4.74
C VAL A 281 -4.65 11.78 4.68
N LYS A 282 -5.06 12.53 5.71
CA LYS A 282 -4.74 13.96 5.88
C LYS A 282 -4.39 14.26 7.32
N GLU A 283 -3.33 15.06 7.49
CA GLU A 283 -3.04 15.74 8.75
C GLU A 283 -3.78 17.08 8.77
N PRO A 284 -4.85 17.23 9.56
CA PRO A 284 -5.70 18.41 9.48
C PRO A 284 -5.15 19.63 10.24
N ASN A 285 -4.21 19.44 11.17
CA ASN A 285 -3.83 20.48 12.13
C ASN A 285 -2.48 21.12 11.83
N PHE A 286 -1.72 20.61 10.87
CA PHE A 286 -0.47 21.24 10.41
C PHE A 286 -0.20 20.86 8.97
N LYS A 287 0.69 21.61 8.34
CA LYS A 287 1.10 21.44 6.94
C LYS A 287 2.61 21.31 6.85
N ILE A 288 3.08 20.62 5.82
CA ILE A 288 4.51 20.49 5.55
C ILE A 288 5.22 21.83 5.36
N THR A 289 4.47 22.88 4.97
CA THR A 289 4.98 24.22 4.77
C THR A 289 5.01 25.09 6.03
N ASP A 290 4.51 24.57 7.15
CA ASP A 290 4.47 25.33 8.40
C ASP A 290 5.88 25.58 8.95
N THR A 291 6.01 26.68 9.69
CA THR A 291 7.24 27.04 10.39
C THR A 291 6.93 27.41 11.85
N VAL A 292 7.87 27.17 12.73
CA VAL A 292 7.85 27.57 14.13
C VAL A 292 9.12 28.33 14.42
N SER A 293 9.01 29.61 14.81
CA SER A 293 10.15 30.49 15.04
C SER A 293 11.17 30.51 13.90
N GLY A 294 10.67 30.50 12.65
CA GLY A 294 11.49 30.51 11.44
C GLY A 294 12.06 29.15 11.03
N GLN A 295 11.79 28.08 11.81
CA GLN A 295 12.23 26.73 11.50
C GLN A 295 11.10 25.94 10.84
N THR A 296 11.40 25.23 9.76
CA THR A 296 10.41 24.39 9.09
C THR A 296 10.03 23.18 9.94
N VAL A 297 8.76 22.78 9.88
CA VAL A 297 8.28 21.54 10.52
C VAL A 297 9.01 20.29 10.02
N ARG A 298 9.63 20.34 8.86
CA ARG A 298 10.46 19.26 8.31
C ARG A 298 11.66 18.93 9.21
N GLN A 299 12.11 19.87 10.03
CA GLN A 299 13.20 19.65 10.99
C GLN A 299 12.73 18.86 12.24
N SER A 300 11.43 18.73 12.46
CA SER A 300 10.94 17.95 13.58
C SER A 300 11.40 16.49 13.50
N LYS A 301 11.56 15.85 14.65
CA LYS A 301 11.92 14.42 14.71
C LYS A 301 10.89 13.53 14.02
N TRP A 302 9.61 13.91 14.10
CA TRP A 302 8.54 13.16 13.45
C TRP A 302 8.60 13.23 11.92
N VAL A 303 8.74 14.44 11.37
CA VAL A 303 8.77 14.65 9.91
C VAL A 303 10.12 14.22 9.32
N ASP A 304 11.20 14.52 10.00
CA ASP A 304 12.54 14.09 9.65
C ASP A 304 12.90 14.34 8.18
N TRP A 305 12.68 15.58 7.74
CA TRP A 305 12.96 16.05 6.38
C TRP A 305 12.12 15.40 5.27
N ASN A 306 11.07 14.62 5.63
CA ASN A 306 10.12 14.14 4.64
C ASN A 306 9.48 15.31 3.87
N GLN A 307 9.13 15.09 2.64
CA GLN A 307 8.41 16.07 1.81
C GLN A 307 6.90 16.05 2.06
N TYR A 308 6.40 15.04 2.75
CA TYR A 308 4.97 14.80 2.97
C TYR A 308 4.71 14.47 4.44
N VAL A 309 3.50 14.76 4.90
CA VAL A 309 3.04 14.43 6.27
C VAL A 309 1.86 13.48 6.27
N ASP A 310 1.30 13.17 5.10
CA ASP A 310 0.11 12.33 4.95
C ASP A 310 0.07 11.61 3.60
N GLU A 311 -0.85 10.66 3.47
CA GLU A 311 -0.89 9.76 2.32
C GLU A 311 -1.53 10.38 1.09
N GLN A 312 -2.53 11.25 1.23
CA GLN A 312 -3.19 11.82 0.06
C GLN A 312 -2.26 12.75 -0.72
N SER A 313 -1.54 13.64 -0.03
CA SER A 313 -0.56 14.52 -0.68
C SER A 313 0.57 13.72 -1.33
N PHE A 314 1.05 12.69 -0.64
CA PHE A 314 2.06 11.77 -1.16
C PHE A 314 1.57 11.00 -2.39
N ALA A 315 0.37 10.42 -2.33
CA ALA A 315 -0.20 9.66 -3.43
C ALA A 315 -0.39 10.53 -4.68
N GLN A 316 -0.90 11.75 -4.51
CA GLN A 316 -1.09 12.68 -5.62
C GLN A 316 0.24 13.08 -6.27
N ALA A 317 1.26 13.37 -5.46
CA ALA A 317 2.59 13.70 -5.96
C ALA A 317 3.25 12.50 -6.66
N MET A 318 3.13 11.30 -6.09
CA MET A 318 3.64 10.08 -6.72
C MET A 318 2.98 9.83 -8.07
N ARG A 319 1.66 9.99 -8.16
CA ARG A 319 0.94 9.82 -9.42
C ARG A 319 1.50 10.71 -10.52
N ASP A 320 1.74 11.98 -10.22
CA ASP A 320 2.31 12.92 -11.19
C ASP A 320 3.71 12.49 -11.66
N LYS A 321 4.53 12.01 -10.74
CA LYS A 321 5.86 11.49 -11.07
C LYS A 321 5.83 10.21 -11.89
N LEU A 322 4.88 9.33 -11.62
CA LEU A 322 4.68 8.08 -12.37
C LEU A 322 4.23 8.38 -13.82
N VAL A 323 3.30 9.30 -13.99
CA VAL A 323 2.88 9.74 -15.35
C VAL A 323 4.05 10.35 -16.10
N ALA A 324 4.84 11.20 -15.44
CA ALA A 324 6.04 11.77 -16.03
C ALA A 324 7.10 10.72 -16.40
N ALA A 325 7.12 9.59 -15.70
CA ALA A 325 8.04 8.48 -15.96
C ALA A 325 7.55 7.52 -17.06
N GLY A 326 6.37 7.75 -17.63
CA GLY A 326 5.86 6.99 -18.77
C GLY A 326 4.63 6.13 -18.50
N PHE A 327 4.08 6.14 -17.29
CA PHE A 327 2.80 5.50 -17.03
C PHE A 327 1.65 6.27 -17.69
N ASN A 328 0.56 5.58 -17.98
CA ASN A 328 -0.59 6.19 -18.64
C ASN A 328 -1.20 7.31 -17.77
N SER A 329 -1.68 8.37 -18.40
CA SER A 329 -2.30 9.50 -17.70
C SER A 329 -3.62 9.12 -17.01
N GLY A 330 -4.22 8.01 -17.36
CA GLY A 330 -5.44 7.47 -16.74
C GLY A 330 -5.19 6.65 -15.47
N ILE A 331 -3.94 6.45 -15.04
CA ILE A 331 -3.68 5.74 -13.78
C ILE A 331 -4.26 6.49 -12.59
N GLY A 332 -4.68 5.74 -11.57
CA GLY A 332 -5.17 6.29 -10.32
C GLY A 332 -4.49 5.66 -9.12
N MET A 333 -4.66 6.30 -7.96
CA MET A 333 -4.09 5.83 -6.71
C MET A 333 -5.18 5.24 -5.82
N LEU A 334 -4.85 4.16 -5.12
CA LEU A 334 -5.62 3.68 -3.99
C LEU A 334 -4.90 4.05 -2.70
N ILE A 335 -5.66 4.33 -1.65
CA ILE A 335 -5.14 4.53 -0.29
C ILE A 335 -5.86 3.56 0.63
N ASP A 336 -5.09 2.71 1.31
CA ASP A 336 -5.64 1.85 2.36
C ASP A 336 -5.92 2.69 3.61
N THR A 337 -7.20 2.85 3.94
CA THR A 337 -7.65 3.69 5.05
C THR A 337 -8.16 2.88 6.24
N SER A 338 -7.96 1.57 6.24
CA SER A 338 -8.58 0.70 7.25
C SER A 338 -8.17 1.05 8.69
N ARG A 339 -6.94 1.53 8.90
CA ARG A 339 -6.41 1.76 10.25
C ARG A 339 -5.76 3.13 10.44
N ASP A 340 -6.15 4.12 9.68
CA ASP A 340 -5.56 5.45 9.69
C ASP A 340 -6.41 6.53 10.39
N GLY A 341 -7.46 6.12 11.11
CA GLY A 341 -8.44 7.05 11.68
C GLY A 341 -7.92 7.87 12.86
N TRP A 342 -7.19 7.24 13.77
CA TRP A 342 -6.60 7.91 14.94
C TRP A 342 -7.60 8.81 15.67
N GLY A 343 -8.78 8.28 16.01
CA GLY A 343 -9.83 8.98 16.72
C GLY A 343 -9.70 8.84 18.24
N GLY A 344 -10.81 9.06 18.93
CA GLY A 344 -10.86 8.99 20.39
C GLY A 344 -10.24 10.21 21.06
N SER A 345 -10.04 10.11 22.37
CA SER A 345 -9.60 11.23 23.19
C SER A 345 -8.15 11.68 22.93
N ALA A 346 -7.32 10.82 22.35
CA ALA A 346 -5.94 11.16 22.04
C ALA A 346 -5.77 11.97 20.75
N ARG A 347 -6.82 12.06 19.92
CA ARG A 347 -6.78 12.82 18.67
C ARG A 347 -6.75 14.31 18.96
N PRO A 348 -5.73 15.05 18.47
CA PRO A 348 -5.70 16.50 18.59
C PRO A 348 -6.88 17.16 17.83
N THR A 349 -7.40 18.23 18.40
CA THR A 349 -8.51 19.00 17.81
C THR A 349 -8.06 20.29 17.13
N GLY A 350 -6.76 20.59 17.17
CA GLY A 350 -6.16 21.77 16.58
C GLY A 350 -4.65 21.72 16.60
N PRO A 351 -3.98 22.78 16.10
CA PRO A 351 -2.52 22.87 16.11
C PRO A 351 -1.93 22.79 17.52
N GLY A 352 -0.74 22.22 17.62
CA GLY A 352 0.02 22.14 18.84
C GLY A 352 0.67 23.48 19.24
N PRO A 353 1.32 23.55 20.42
CA PRO A 353 1.97 24.77 20.89
C PRO A 353 3.20 25.11 20.05
N GLN A 354 3.42 26.38 19.80
CA GLN A 354 4.57 26.86 19.00
C GLN A 354 5.81 27.13 19.86
N THR A 355 6.09 26.25 20.82
CA THR A 355 7.27 26.34 21.70
C THR A 355 8.52 25.78 21.04
N SER A 356 8.36 24.78 20.18
CA SER A 356 9.41 24.23 19.31
C SER A 356 8.75 23.53 18.12
N VAL A 357 9.52 23.20 17.07
CA VAL A 357 8.98 22.41 15.95
C VAL A 357 8.51 21.03 16.39
N ASP A 358 9.23 20.39 17.31
CA ASP A 358 8.83 19.09 17.86
C ASP A 358 7.52 19.18 18.66
N ASP A 359 7.39 20.17 19.53
CA ASP A 359 6.16 20.37 20.31
C ASP A 359 4.97 20.69 19.41
N TYR A 360 5.17 21.54 18.42
CA TYR A 360 4.14 21.90 17.45
C TYR A 360 3.66 20.68 16.66
N VAL A 361 4.57 19.92 16.07
CA VAL A 361 4.22 18.73 15.28
C VAL A 361 3.61 17.65 16.15
N ASN A 362 4.20 17.36 17.32
CA ASN A 362 3.66 16.33 18.23
C ASN A 362 2.29 16.69 18.79
N GLY A 363 2.02 17.97 19.04
CA GLY A 363 0.71 18.44 19.47
C GLY A 363 -0.33 18.53 18.36
N SER A 364 0.11 18.61 17.10
CA SER A 364 -0.75 18.80 15.93
C SER A 364 -1.14 17.47 15.26
N ARG A 365 -0.19 16.53 15.14
CA ARG A 365 -0.37 15.31 14.34
C ARG A 365 -1.43 14.39 14.91
N ILE A 366 -2.31 13.89 14.03
CA ILE A 366 -3.30 12.89 14.45
C ILE A 366 -2.71 11.50 14.55
N ASP A 367 -1.70 11.16 13.76
CA ASP A 367 -0.94 9.93 13.90
C ASP A 367 -0.24 9.93 15.26
N ARG A 368 -0.71 9.06 16.16
CA ARG A 368 -0.23 9.02 17.55
C ARG A 368 0.80 7.92 17.79
N ARG A 369 1.35 7.31 16.74
CA ARG A 369 2.46 6.37 16.91
C ARG A 369 3.62 7.03 17.65
N ILE A 370 4.38 6.24 18.38
CA ILE A 370 5.59 6.72 19.04
C ILE A 370 6.62 7.16 17.99
N HIS A 371 6.72 6.41 16.91
CA HIS A 371 7.58 6.71 15.77
C HIS A 371 6.90 6.27 14.47
N ALA A 372 7.08 7.02 13.40
CA ALA A 372 6.43 6.72 12.12
C ALA A 372 6.89 5.42 11.47
N GLY A 373 8.03 4.87 11.91
CA GLY A 373 8.51 3.55 11.49
C GLY A 373 7.89 2.38 12.23
N ASN A 374 7.04 2.60 13.21
CA ASN A 374 6.31 1.55 13.90
C ASN A 374 5.15 1.06 13.02
N TRP A 375 5.13 -0.23 12.73
CA TRP A 375 4.18 -0.77 11.76
C TRP A 375 3.32 -1.93 12.27
N CYS A 376 3.67 -2.53 13.41
CA CYS A 376 3.00 -3.76 13.87
C CYS A 376 1.98 -3.46 14.97
N ASN A 377 0.73 -3.84 14.74
CA ASN A 377 -0.38 -3.82 15.71
C ASN A 377 -0.41 -2.57 16.59
N GLN A 378 -0.43 -1.41 15.99
CA GLN A 378 -0.22 -0.15 16.71
C GLN A 378 -1.34 0.20 17.69
N SER A 379 -0.96 0.38 18.93
CA SER A 379 -1.87 0.84 19.99
C SER A 379 -2.38 2.26 19.68
N GLY A 380 -3.66 2.48 19.89
CA GLY A 380 -4.31 3.79 19.68
C GLY A 380 -4.84 4.03 18.27
N ALA A 381 -4.52 3.17 17.33
CA ALA A 381 -5.04 3.27 15.96
C ALA A 381 -6.57 3.09 15.92
N GLY A 382 -7.21 3.68 14.92
CA GLY A 382 -8.64 3.60 14.70
C GLY A 382 -9.00 3.31 13.25
N LEU A 383 -10.21 2.79 13.03
CA LEU A 383 -10.76 2.68 11.68
C LEU A 383 -10.75 4.05 11.01
N GLY A 384 -10.29 4.10 9.75
CA GLY A 384 -10.24 5.34 8.99
C GLY A 384 -11.46 5.60 8.13
N GLN A 385 -11.29 6.48 7.15
CA GLN A 385 -12.34 6.79 6.20
C GLN A 385 -12.90 5.51 5.58
N ARG A 386 -14.22 5.40 5.57
CA ARG A 386 -14.87 4.22 4.97
C ARG A 386 -14.58 4.17 3.49
N PRO A 387 -14.53 2.98 2.90
CA PRO A 387 -14.30 2.82 1.47
C PRO A 387 -15.18 3.75 0.64
N THR A 388 -14.57 4.50 -0.25
CA THR A 388 -15.24 5.55 -1.05
C THR A 388 -14.57 5.68 -2.40
N ALA A 389 -15.34 5.67 -3.48
CA ALA A 389 -14.84 5.88 -4.83
C ALA A 389 -14.57 7.37 -5.10
N ALA A 390 -13.51 7.65 -5.84
CA ALA A 390 -13.14 8.98 -6.33
C ALA A 390 -13.19 10.09 -5.24
N PRO A 391 -12.54 9.89 -4.08
CA PRO A 391 -12.63 10.85 -2.97
C PRO A 391 -11.87 12.15 -3.23
N ALA A 392 -10.89 12.15 -4.13
CA ALA A 392 -10.05 13.29 -4.45
C ALA A 392 -9.45 13.12 -5.85
N ALA A 393 -8.91 14.19 -6.41
CA ALA A 393 -8.25 14.17 -7.71
C ALA A 393 -7.08 13.17 -7.72
N GLY A 394 -7.05 12.30 -8.73
CA GLY A 394 -6.01 11.27 -8.88
C GLY A 394 -6.13 10.08 -7.92
N ILE A 395 -7.09 10.08 -7.02
CA ILE A 395 -7.35 8.99 -6.09
C ILE A 395 -8.58 8.22 -6.57
N ASP A 396 -8.37 6.96 -6.99
CA ASP A 396 -9.44 6.11 -7.49
C ASP A 396 -10.40 5.71 -6.37
N ALA A 397 -9.87 5.38 -5.20
CA ALA A 397 -10.70 5.04 -4.04
C ALA A 397 -9.90 5.09 -2.73
N TYR A 398 -10.59 5.32 -1.62
CA TYR A 398 -10.21 4.81 -0.31
C TYR A 398 -10.69 3.36 -0.22
N VAL A 399 -9.82 2.49 0.25
CA VAL A 399 -10.06 1.05 0.32
C VAL A 399 -9.67 0.50 1.69
N TRP A 400 -10.25 -0.62 2.06
CA TRP A 400 -9.84 -1.37 3.25
C TRP A 400 -9.15 -2.66 2.81
N VAL A 401 -7.91 -2.53 2.38
CA VAL A 401 -7.12 -3.68 1.91
C VAL A 401 -6.70 -4.56 3.07
N LYS A 402 -6.15 -3.97 4.13
CA LYS A 402 -5.92 -4.73 5.37
C LYS A 402 -7.25 -4.91 6.10
N PRO A 403 -7.77 -6.14 6.21
CA PRO A 403 -9.02 -6.33 6.93
C PRO A 403 -8.86 -5.98 8.42
N PRO A 404 -9.66 -5.04 8.95
CA PRO A 404 -9.60 -4.72 10.38
C PRO A 404 -9.84 -5.96 11.24
N GLY A 405 -9.00 -6.14 12.26
CA GLY A 405 -9.04 -7.31 13.14
C GLY A 405 -8.02 -8.39 12.79
N GLU A 406 -7.41 -8.36 11.63
CA GLU A 406 -6.32 -9.29 11.29
C GLU A 406 -4.98 -8.74 11.79
N SER A 407 -4.25 -9.57 12.55
CA SER A 407 -2.96 -9.23 13.14
C SER A 407 -1.89 -8.92 12.09
N ASP A 408 -0.96 -8.02 12.42
CA ASP A 408 0.24 -7.77 11.62
C ASP A 408 1.37 -8.76 11.94
N GLY A 409 1.35 -9.37 13.11
CA GLY A 409 2.36 -10.31 13.56
C GLY A 409 2.23 -10.65 15.03
N ALA A 410 2.75 -11.81 15.42
CA ALA A 410 2.70 -12.28 16.80
C ALA A 410 3.58 -11.45 17.73
N SER A 411 3.10 -11.23 18.95
CA SER A 411 3.84 -10.51 20.00
C SER A 411 5.03 -11.28 20.57
N SER A 412 5.12 -12.57 20.29
CA SER A 412 6.20 -13.47 20.69
C SER A 412 6.41 -14.55 19.65
N ALA A 413 7.49 -15.31 19.76
CA ALA A 413 7.75 -16.44 18.87
C ALA A 413 6.66 -17.51 19.07
N VAL A 414 6.00 -17.90 17.96
CA VAL A 414 4.96 -18.93 17.94
C VAL A 414 5.34 -19.98 16.89
N PRO A 415 5.51 -21.25 17.29
CA PRO A 415 5.71 -22.31 16.30
C PRO A 415 4.51 -22.40 15.36
N ASN A 416 4.76 -22.47 14.05
CA ASN A 416 3.68 -22.51 13.05
C ASN A 416 4.17 -23.21 11.77
N ASP A 417 3.22 -23.65 10.96
CA ASP A 417 3.42 -24.24 9.64
C ASP A 417 3.14 -23.27 8.48
N GLU A 418 2.96 -21.99 8.80
CA GLU A 418 2.65 -20.94 7.82
C GLU A 418 3.89 -20.22 7.27
N GLY A 419 5.08 -20.59 7.74
CA GLY A 419 6.33 -19.96 7.35
C GLY A 419 6.61 -18.61 8.00
N LYS A 420 5.79 -18.20 8.96
CA LYS A 420 5.87 -16.88 9.61
C LYS A 420 6.87 -16.88 10.74
N GLY A 421 7.80 -15.91 10.70
CA GLY A 421 8.76 -15.66 11.76
C GLY A 421 8.23 -14.78 12.87
N PHE A 422 9.06 -14.55 13.89
CA PHE A 422 8.82 -13.57 14.93
C PHE A 422 9.62 -12.30 14.63
N ASP A 423 8.92 -11.18 14.45
CA ASP A 423 9.53 -9.87 14.28
C ASP A 423 9.41 -9.08 15.58
N ARG A 424 10.54 -8.64 16.11
CA ARG A 424 10.55 -7.89 17.37
C ARG A 424 9.80 -6.56 17.29
N MET A 425 9.56 -6.02 16.10
CA MET A 425 8.69 -4.85 15.95
C MET A 425 7.25 -5.11 16.39
N CYS A 426 6.86 -6.38 16.51
CA CYS A 426 5.56 -6.80 17.06
C CYS A 426 5.59 -7.07 18.57
N ASP A 427 6.76 -7.02 19.18
CA ASP A 427 6.95 -7.22 20.62
C ASP A 427 6.75 -5.89 21.36
N PRO A 428 5.71 -5.77 22.22
CA PRO A 428 5.46 -4.52 22.94
C PRO A 428 6.55 -4.14 23.94
N THR A 429 7.43 -5.06 24.32
CA THR A 429 8.54 -4.82 25.25
C THR A 429 9.85 -4.43 24.56
N TYR A 430 9.90 -4.49 23.23
CA TYR A 430 11.11 -4.17 22.48
C TYR A 430 11.41 -2.68 22.44
N GLY A 431 12.65 -2.31 22.75
CA GLY A 431 13.11 -0.92 22.78
C GLY A 431 13.38 -0.29 21.40
N GLY A 432 13.23 -1.07 20.34
CA GLY A 432 13.42 -0.59 18.98
C GLY A 432 14.78 -0.89 18.38
N ASN A 433 14.95 -0.43 17.16
CA ASN A 433 16.17 -0.53 16.37
C ASN A 433 16.32 0.71 15.47
N ALA A 434 17.30 0.70 14.55
CA ALA A 434 17.53 1.84 13.67
C ALA A 434 16.33 2.22 12.80
N ARG A 435 15.44 1.26 12.47
CA ARG A 435 14.27 1.51 11.62
C ARG A 435 13.20 2.37 12.28
N ASN A 436 13.13 2.34 13.61
CA ASN A 436 12.19 3.18 14.36
C ASN A 436 12.89 4.16 15.30
N GLY A 437 14.11 4.56 14.96
CA GLY A 437 14.88 5.51 15.73
C GLY A 437 15.19 5.06 17.17
N ASN A 438 15.26 3.75 17.40
CA ASN A 438 15.48 3.14 18.72
C ASN A 438 14.39 3.53 19.73
N ASN A 439 13.14 3.61 19.26
CA ASN A 439 11.97 3.88 20.09
C ASN A 439 11.23 2.59 20.44
N PRO A 440 10.43 2.58 21.53
CA PRO A 440 9.48 1.48 21.76
C PRO A 440 8.55 1.27 20.55
N THR A 441 8.12 0.04 20.36
CA THR A 441 7.33 -0.34 19.18
C THR A 441 5.90 0.16 19.19
N GLY A 442 5.31 0.42 20.37
CA GLY A 442 3.90 0.76 20.50
C GLY A 442 2.95 -0.37 20.09
N ALA A 443 3.46 -1.59 19.93
CA ALA A 443 2.65 -2.74 19.54
C ALA A 443 1.74 -3.19 20.69
N LEU A 444 0.53 -3.66 20.32
CA LEU A 444 -0.40 -4.28 21.28
C LEU A 444 0.14 -5.63 21.75
N PRO A 445 -0.09 -5.98 23.05
CA PRO A 445 0.31 -7.27 23.56
C PRO A 445 -0.64 -8.39 23.10
N ASN A 446 -0.18 -9.64 23.27
CA ASN A 446 -0.98 -10.84 23.05
C ASN A 446 -1.50 -11.01 21.60
N ALA A 447 -0.82 -10.45 20.62
CA ALA A 447 -1.19 -10.58 19.23
C ALA A 447 -0.92 -12.00 18.73
N PRO A 448 -1.83 -12.58 17.94
CA PRO A 448 -1.61 -13.85 17.24
C PRO A 448 -0.72 -13.65 16.01
N LEU A 449 -0.41 -14.72 15.30
CA LEU A 449 0.30 -14.70 14.03
C LEU A 449 -0.34 -13.73 13.03
N ALA A 450 0.46 -13.19 12.11
CA ALA A 450 -0.01 -12.33 11.04
C ALA A 450 -1.18 -12.96 10.29
N GLY A 451 -2.23 -12.17 10.03
CA GLY A 451 -3.45 -12.60 9.37
C GLY A 451 -4.48 -13.29 10.27
N HIS A 452 -4.11 -13.71 11.48
CA HIS A 452 -5.04 -14.30 12.43
C HIS A 452 -5.88 -13.22 13.13
N TRP A 453 -7.08 -13.59 13.58
CA TRP A 453 -8.02 -12.66 14.20
C TRP A 453 -7.52 -12.17 15.56
N PHE A 454 -7.45 -10.85 15.70
CA PHE A 454 -7.00 -10.15 16.89
C PHE A 454 -8.12 -9.27 17.44
N SER A 455 -8.97 -9.86 18.28
CA SER A 455 -10.16 -9.20 18.82
C SER A 455 -9.85 -7.90 19.56
N ALA A 456 -8.81 -7.87 20.38
CA ALA A 456 -8.44 -6.67 21.12
C ALA A 456 -8.11 -5.49 20.20
N GLN A 457 -7.40 -5.72 19.11
CA GLN A 457 -7.14 -4.68 18.12
C GLN A 457 -8.42 -4.27 17.41
N PHE A 458 -9.25 -5.21 17.02
CA PHE A 458 -10.53 -4.91 16.36
C PHE A 458 -11.40 -3.99 17.21
N GLN A 459 -11.53 -4.29 18.51
CA GLN A 459 -12.29 -3.45 19.44
C GLN A 459 -11.68 -2.06 19.57
N GLN A 460 -10.37 -1.96 19.67
CA GLN A 460 -9.69 -0.67 19.76
C GLN A 460 -9.84 0.16 18.48
N LEU A 461 -9.76 -0.47 17.31
CA LEU A 461 -9.98 0.19 16.03
C LEU A 461 -11.39 0.78 15.95
N MET A 462 -12.41 0.08 16.43
CA MET A 462 -13.77 0.62 16.48
C MET A 462 -13.89 1.79 17.46
N GLN A 463 -13.32 1.68 18.64
CA GLN A 463 -13.34 2.75 19.65
C GLN A 463 -12.70 4.04 19.15
N ASN A 464 -11.62 3.92 18.42
CA ASN A 464 -10.83 5.03 17.91
C ASN A 464 -11.13 5.36 16.43
N ALA A 465 -12.25 4.89 15.92
CA ALA A 465 -12.64 5.19 14.55
C ALA A 465 -12.77 6.70 14.31
N TYR A 466 -12.29 7.15 13.16
CA TYR A 466 -12.53 8.51 12.71
C TYR A 466 -12.74 8.52 11.18
N PRO A 467 -13.88 9.00 10.69
CA PRO A 467 -15.03 9.48 11.48
C PRO A 467 -15.57 8.44 12.47
N PRO A 468 -16.15 8.89 13.61
CA PRO A 468 -16.69 7.96 14.59
C PRO A 468 -17.76 7.03 14.00
N LEU A 469 -17.90 5.84 14.58
CA LEU A 469 -18.99 4.94 14.23
C LEU A 469 -20.31 5.45 14.82
N SER A 470 -21.36 5.35 14.03
CA SER A 470 -22.74 5.68 14.46
C SER A 470 -23.39 4.50 15.17
#